data_248223f911e59740bf5300f4df136a74
#
_entry.id   248223f911e59740bf5300f4df136a74
#
_cell.length_a   1.000
_cell.length_b   1.000
_cell.length_c   1.000
_cell.angle_alpha   90.00
_cell.angle_beta   90.00
_cell.angle_gamma   90.00
#
_symmetry.space_group_name_H-M   'P 1'
#
loop_
_entity.id
_entity.type
_entity.pdbx_description
1 polymer ?
#
loop_
_entity_poly.entity_id
_entity_poly.type
_entity_poly.pdbx_seq_one_letter_code
_entity_poly.pdbx_strand_id
1 'polypeptide(L)'
;VDLGAEFILSRYKIFVYRQNIYEAGALKHLVYKQDGLNGISIINRKTQDKKYIWDKILFEFLYTKNQAGAVGSPDTASYDPYFNHWQYIEGWSYLSQGLGTSFINTRKHIRAELATHPLDYFVNNRIKVYHFGVEGTIAQTKYVLVGSYSKNYGTYRTTDEEQSAISSDPGAFGLFGEKKQFSGYLELDRRIKDNFKLGLVGAFDVGELYYNSYGVFLRAVYSLN
;
A
#
# COMPACT_ATOMS: atom_id res chain seq x y z
N VAL A 1 9.08 13.23 -6.67
CA VAL A 1 10.18 12.93 -7.61
C VAL A 1 10.33 11.44 -7.71
N ASP A 2 10.28 10.92 -8.94
CA ASP A 2 10.41 9.51 -9.21
C ASP A 2 11.76 9.23 -9.87
N LEU A 3 12.45 8.25 -9.36
CA LEU A 3 13.71 7.75 -9.89
C LEU A 3 13.57 6.26 -10.17
N GLY A 4 14.09 5.81 -11.29
CA GLY A 4 14.09 4.39 -11.64
C GLY A 4 15.26 4.03 -12.54
N ALA A 5 15.70 2.77 -12.43
CA ALA A 5 16.72 2.19 -13.30
C ALA A 5 16.25 0.83 -13.78
N GLU A 6 16.39 0.57 -15.07
CA GLU A 6 16.07 -0.67 -15.71
C GLU A 6 17.34 -1.36 -16.20
N PHE A 7 17.51 -2.63 -15.82
CA PHE A 7 18.62 -3.48 -16.24
C PHE A 7 18.08 -4.64 -17.09
N ILE A 8 18.48 -4.67 -18.35
CA ILE A 8 18.08 -5.72 -19.29
C ILE A 8 19.23 -6.71 -19.45
N LEU A 9 19.07 -7.87 -18.82
CA LEU A 9 19.99 -8.99 -18.94
C LEU A 9 19.44 -10.01 -19.94
N SER A 10 20.27 -10.97 -20.37
CA SER A 10 19.85 -11.99 -21.33
C SER A 10 18.60 -12.76 -20.88
N ARG A 11 18.47 -12.97 -19.58
CA ARG A 11 17.40 -13.77 -18.95
C ARG A 11 16.41 -12.96 -18.14
N TYR A 12 16.85 -11.90 -17.50
CA TYR A 12 16.05 -11.13 -16.56
C TYR A 12 15.96 -9.67 -17.00
N LYS A 13 14.82 -9.07 -16.73
CA LYS A 13 14.64 -7.62 -16.74
C LYS A 13 14.39 -7.21 -15.30
N ILE A 14 15.26 -6.37 -14.75
CA ILE A 14 15.18 -5.90 -13.38
C ILE A 14 14.87 -4.40 -13.41
N PHE A 15 13.83 -3.99 -12.72
CA PHE A 15 13.48 -2.60 -12.54
C PHE A 15 13.52 -2.25 -11.06
N VAL A 16 14.37 -1.28 -10.70
CA VAL A 16 14.47 -0.73 -9.35
C VAL A 16 13.98 0.71 -9.40
N TYR A 17 13.12 1.09 -8.47
CA TYR A 17 12.56 2.42 -8.45
C TYR A 17 12.33 2.95 -7.05
N ARG A 18 12.29 4.28 -6.97
CA ARG A 18 11.91 5.04 -5.81
C ARG A 18 10.98 6.16 -6.21
N GLN A 19 9.82 6.24 -5.55
CA GLN A 19 8.87 7.34 -5.67
C GLN A 19 8.83 8.08 -4.35
N ASN A 20 9.09 9.39 -4.38
CA ASN A 20 9.01 10.24 -3.21
C ASN A 20 7.78 11.13 -3.28
N ILE A 21 7.05 11.16 -2.18
CA ILE A 21 5.96 12.10 -1.96
C ILE A 21 6.61 13.41 -1.51
N TYR A 22 6.36 14.49 -2.27
CA TYR A 22 6.81 15.83 -1.90
C TYR A 22 5.63 16.77 -1.88
N GLU A 23 5.43 17.39 -0.74
CA GLU A 23 4.55 18.54 -0.57
C GLU A 23 5.36 19.72 -0.03
N ALA A 24 4.81 20.90 -0.02
CA ALA A 24 5.26 22.10 0.70
C ALA A 24 6.78 22.40 0.74
N GLY A 25 7.50 22.33 -0.38
CA GLY A 25 8.89 22.81 -0.46
C GLY A 25 9.97 21.88 0.09
N ALA A 26 9.63 20.67 0.41
CA ALA A 26 10.50 19.65 0.97
C ALA A 26 11.77 19.32 0.17
N LEU A 27 11.79 19.56 -1.12
CA LEU A 27 12.99 19.43 -1.96
C LEU A 27 14.16 20.30 -1.45
N LYS A 28 13.85 21.48 -0.90
CA LYS A 28 14.86 22.41 -0.38
C LYS A 28 15.56 21.88 0.88
N HIS A 29 14.82 21.16 1.72
CA HIS A 29 15.31 20.72 3.03
C HIS A 29 15.64 19.23 3.12
N LEU A 30 15.32 18.44 2.09
CA LEU A 30 15.55 16.99 2.03
C LEU A 30 14.99 16.19 3.23
N VAL A 31 13.99 16.74 3.91
CA VAL A 31 13.40 16.17 5.14
C VAL A 31 12.56 14.94 4.91
N TYR A 32 12.08 14.73 3.68
CA TYR A 32 11.27 13.58 3.29
C TYR A 32 12.08 12.38 2.77
N LYS A 33 13.39 12.36 3.01
CA LYS A 33 14.24 11.26 2.53
C LYS A 33 13.77 9.88 2.95
N GLN A 34 13.11 9.79 4.10
CA GLN A 34 12.63 8.51 4.62
C GLN A 34 11.33 8.09 3.96
N ASP A 35 10.44 9.05 3.63
CA ASP A 35 9.15 8.76 3.05
C ASP A 35 9.26 8.43 1.56
N GLY A 36 8.42 7.54 1.13
CA GLY A 36 8.31 7.13 -0.26
C GLY A 36 8.08 5.64 -0.45
N LEU A 37 7.91 5.28 -1.70
CA LEU A 37 7.79 3.91 -2.16
C LEU A 37 9.13 3.49 -2.80
N ASN A 38 9.69 2.39 -2.32
CA ASN A 38 10.86 1.75 -2.94
C ASN A 38 10.41 0.40 -3.49
N GLY A 39 10.79 0.08 -4.71
CA GLY A 39 10.38 -1.16 -5.33
C GLY A 39 11.48 -1.81 -6.17
N ILE A 40 11.39 -3.13 -6.26
CA ILE A 40 12.15 -3.95 -7.19
C ILE A 40 11.22 -4.92 -7.89
N SER A 41 11.27 -4.95 -9.22
CA SER A 41 10.52 -5.89 -10.06
C SER A 41 11.50 -6.69 -10.89
N ILE A 42 11.33 -8.01 -10.91
CA ILE A 42 12.17 -8.93 -11.68
C ILE A 42 11.24 -9.71 -12.62
N ILE A 43 11.45 -9.57 -13.93
CA ILE A 43 10.71 -10.29 -14.96
C ILE A 43 11.65 -11.34 -15.56
N ASN A 44 11.17 -12.59 -15.62
CA ASN A 44 11.86 -13.68 -16.32
C ASN A 44 11.53 -13.61 -17.81
N ARG A 45 12.52 -13.35 -18.65
CA ARG A 45 12.35 -13.21 -20.11
C ARG A 45 12.29 -14.55 -20.84
N LYS A 46 12.61 -15.65 -20.16
CA LYS A 46 12.61 -17.01 -20.72
C LYS A 46 11.49 -17.87 -20.12
N THR A 47 10.28 -17.35 -20.14
CA THR A 47 9.09 -18.00 -19.58
C THR A 47 8.66 -19.27 -20.31
N GLN A 48 9.12 -19.47 -21.57
CA GLN A 48 8.82 -20.67 -22.35
C GLN A 48 9.66 -21.89 -21.94
N ASP A 49 10.69 -21.69 -21.13
CA ASP A 49 11.49 -22.78 -20.59
C ASP A 49 10.72 -23.44 -19.43
N LYS A 50 10.19 -24.64 -19.63
CA LYS A 50 9.38 -25.41 -18.65
C LYS A 50 10.02 -25.60 -17.28
N LYS A 51 11.29 -25.25 -17.13
CA LYS A 51 12.05 -25.31 -15.90
C LYS A 51 11.67 -24.19 -14.90
N TYR A 52 11.03 -23.12 -15.37
CA TYR A 52 10.69 -21.95 -14.55
C TYR A 52 9.20 -21.84 -14.34
N ILE A 53 8.83 -21.70 -13.06
CA ILE A 53 7.45 -21.62 -12.63
C ILE A 53 7.00 -20.17 -12.37
N TRP A 54 7.92 -19.19 -12.40
CA TRP A 54 7.60 -17.79 -12.17
C TRP A 54 7.97 -16.92 -13.38
N ASP A 55 7.13 -15.94 -13.66
CA ASP A 55 7.24 -14.98 -14.75
C ASP A 55 7.69 -13.61 -14.22
N LYS A 56 7.14 -13.19 -13.07
CA LYS A 56 7.47 -11.92 -12.44
C LYS A 56 7.43 -12.03 -10.91
N ILE A 57 8.36 -11.33 -10.27
CA ILE A 57 8.43 -11.11 -8.83
C ILE A 57 8.47 -9.61 -8.59
N LEU A 58 7.71 -9.13 -7.61
CA LEU A 58 7.66 -7.75 -7.16
C LEU A 58 7.89 -7.71 -5.66
N PHE A 59 8.71 -6.78 -5.21
CA PHE A 59 8.80 -6.39 -3.81
C PHE A 59 8.76 -4.88 -3.70
N GLU A 60 7.91 -4.36 -2.80
CA GLU A 60 7.79 -2.94 -2.51
C GLU A 60 7.83 -2.68 -1.01
N PHE A 61 8.42 -1.55 -0.65
CA PHE A 61 8.42 -0.99 0.69
C PHE A 61 7.92 0.44 0.64
N LEU A 62 6.75 0.67 1.24
CA LEU A 62 6.16 2.01 1.39
C LEU A 62 6.36 2.49 2.83
N TYR A 63 6.86 3.71 2.97
CA TYR A 63 7.02 4.39 4.24
C TYR A 63 6.46 5.80 4.15
N THR A 64 5.55 6.17 5.06
CA THR A 64 4.93 7.50 5.11
C THR A 64 4.85 8.05 6.54
N LYS A 65 5.66 7.51 7.45
CA LYS A 65 5.57 7.88 8.87
C LYS A 65 6.28 9.18 9.19
N ASN A 66 7.24 9.63 8.37
CA ASN A 66 8.04 10.81 8.69
C ASN A 66 7.28 12.13 8.47
N GLN A 67 6.54 12.28 7.37
CA GLN A 67 5.65 13.41 7.04
C GLN A 67 6.25 14.80 7.37
N ALA A 68 7.44 15.08 6.83
CA ALA A 68 8.23 16.30 7.04
C ALA A 68 8.99 16.41 8.38
N GLY A 69 9.11 15.32 9.13
CA GLY A 69 9.92 15.29 10.34
C GLY A 69 9.14 15.61 11.62
N ALA A 70 9.87 15.99 12.64
CA ALA A 70 9.28 16.28 13.95
C ALA A 70 8.42 17.54 13.91
N VAL A 71 7.29 17.51 14.59
CA VAL A 71 6.41 18.67 14.76
C VAL A 71 7.20 19.80 15.45
N GLY A 72 7.06 21.03 14.92
CA GLY A 72 7.77 22.20 15.47
C GLY A 72 9.21 22.37 14.97
N SER A 73 9.67 21.56 14.01
CA SER A 73 10.98 21.79 13.37
C SER A 73 11.04 23.18 12.71
N PRO A 74 12.06 24.01 13.02
CA PRO A 74 12.19 25.34 12.42
C PRO A 74 12.50 25.31 10.91
N ASP A 75 13.02 24.20 10.42
CA ASP A 75 13.44 24.05 9.03
C ASP A 75 12.30 23.65 8.10
N THR A 76 11.16 23.21 8.67
CA THR A 76 9.99 22.79 7.91
C THR A 76 8.74 23.25 8.60
N ALA A 77 7.67 23.50 7.87
CA ALA A 77 6.35 23.71 8.45
C ALA A 77 5.84 22.49 9.23
N SER A 78 6.69 21.48 9.35
CA SER A 78 6.58 20.22 10.11
C SER A 78 5.15 19.76 10.32
N TYR A 79 4.67 18.94 9.52
CA TYR A 79 3.33 18.36 9.49
C TYR A 79 2.74 18.39 8.10
N ASP A 80 3.03 17.34 7.39
CA ASP A 80 2.46 17.15 6.06
C ASP A 80 1.47 15.97 6.12
N PRO A 81 0.18 16.26 6.33
CA PRO A 81 -0.82 15.21 6.54
C PRO A 81 -1.20 14.57 5.21
N TYR A 82 -0.32 13.71 4.68
CA TYR A 82 -0.53 13.05 3.39
C TYR A 82 -1.97 12.60 3.16
N PHE A 83 -2.53 12.93 1.98
CA PHE A 83 -3.91 12.70 1.56
C PHE A 83 -4.96 13.59 2.25
N ASN A 84 -4.68 14.18 3.42
CA ASN A 84 -5.55 15.17 4.04
C ASN A 84 -5.25 16.58 3.52
N HIS A 85 -6.23 17.45 3.52
CA HIS A 85 -6.07 18.85 3.17
C HIS A 85 -7.01 19.73 3.99
N TRP A 86 -6.50 20.85 4.50
CA TRP A 86 -7.27 21.74 5.38
C TRP A 86 -8.46 22.43 4.66
N GLN A 87 -8.35 22.68 3.37
CA GLN A 87 -9.35 23.35 2.55
C GLN A 87 -10.27 22.36 1.82
N TYR A 88 -9.71 21.24 1.35
CA TYR A 88 -10.45 20.18 0.69
C TYR A 88 -10.67 19.03 1.67
N ILE A 89 -11.79 19.08 2.41
CA ILE A 89 -12.04 18.21 3.58
C ILE A 89 -11.90 16.71 3.24
N GLU A 90 -12.38 16.28 2.07
CA GLU A 90 -12.26 14.89 1.64
C GLU A 90 -10.86 14.52 1.15
N GLY A 91 -9.96 15.49 1.07
CA GLY A 91 -8.57 15.29 0.69
C GLY A 91 -8.42 14.58 -0.65
N TRP A 92 -7.49 13.65 -0.72
CA TRP A 92 -7.17 12.92 -1.95
C TRP A 92 -8.03 11.66 -2.10
N SER A 93 -9.36 11.85 -2.20
CA SER A 93 -10.34 10.75 -2.27
C SER A 93 -11.37 10.90 -3.38
N TYR A 94 -12.02 9.78 -3.72
CA TYR A 94 -13.20 9.72 -4.55
C TYR A 94 -14.17 8.67 -3.99
N LEU A 95 -15.42 9.05 -3.74
CA LEU A 95 -16.46 8.21 -3.12
C LEU A 95 -15.98 7.51 -1.82
N SER A 96 -15.26 8.26 -0.97
CA SER A 96 -14.63 7.78 0.26
C SER A 96 -13.49 6.80 0.09
N GLN A 97 -13.05 6.52 -1.13
CA GLN A 97 -11.86 5.71 -1.43
C GLN A 97 -10.66 6.61 -1.61
N GLY A 98 -9.53 6.27 -1.01
CA GLY A 98 -8.26 6.95 -1.25
C GLY A 98 -7.78 6.72 -2.68
N LEU A 99 -7.28 7.78 -3.32
CA LEU A 99 -6.69 7.70 -4.65
C LEU A 99 -5.20 7.39 -4.53
N GLY A 100 -4.72 6.39 -5.27
CA GLY A 100 -3.30 6.02 -5.34
C GLY A 100 -2.97 4.75 -4.56
N THR A 101 -3.03 4.75 -3.23
CA THR A 101 -2.70 3.57 -2.43
C THR A 101 -3.85 3.15 -1.51
N SER A 102 -4.10 1.84 -1.41
CA SER A 102 -5.09 1.24 -0.51
C SER A 102 -4.63 1.19 0.95
N PHE A 103 -3.36 1.49 1.23
CA PHE A 103 -2.80 1.41 2.58
C PHE A 103 -3.03 2.68 3.41
N ILE A 104 -3.37 3.81 2.76
CA ILE A 104 -3.79 5.05 3.43
C ILE A 104 -5.31 5.05 3.48
N ASN A 105 -5.89 5.10 4.69
CA ASN A 105 -7.28 4.74 4.90
C ASN A 105 -8.11 5.89 5.47
N THR A 106 -9.35 5.98 4.99
CA THR A 106 -10.40 6.80 5.59
C THR A 106 -11.05 6.06 6.76
N ARG A 107 -11.76 6.80 7.62
CA ARG A 107 -12.48 6.23 8.78
C ARG A 107 -13.43 5.09 8.41
N LYS A 108 -14.02 5.16 7.24
CA LYS A 108 -14.98 4.14 6.74
C LYS A 108 -14.36 2.75 6.55
N HIS A 109 -13.04 2.68 6.34
CA HIS A 109 -12.37 1.45 5.94
C HIS A 109 -11.55 0.79 7.05
N ILE A 110 -11.53 1.35 8.26
CA ILE A 110 -10.85 0.77 9.42
C ILE A 110 -11.86 0.34 10.48
N ARG A 111 -11.42 -0.38 11.49
CA ARG A 111 -12.25 -0.76 12.63
C ARG A 111 -12.80 0.47 13.34
N ALA A 112 -14.10 0.46 13.65
CA ALA A 112 -14.79 1.60 14.23
C ALA A 112 -14.29 2.00 15.62
N GLU A 113 -13.71 1.05 16.36
CA GLU A 113 -13.15 1.26 17.71
C GLU A 113 -11.77 1.93 17.73
N LEU A 114 -11.12 2.09 16.59
CA LEU A 114 -9.81 2.73 16.51
C LEU A 114 -9.93 4.25 16.73
N ALA A 115 -8.99 4.80 17.48
CA ALA A 115 -8.92 6.24 17.75
C ALA A 115 -8.74 7.03 16.46
N THR A 116 -9.58 8.04 16.23
CA THR A 116 -9.53 8.90 15.05
C THR A 116 -9.82 10.35 15.44
N HIS A 117 -9.13 11.28 14.77
CA HIS A 117 -9.39 12.71 15.00
C HIS A 117 -10.48 13.23 14.03
N PRO A 118 -11.45 14.05 14.48
CA PRO A 118 -12.57 14.53 13.66
C PRO A 118 -12.15 15.34 12.43
N LEU A 119 -11.03 16.06 12.51
CA LEU A 119 -10.50 16.87 11.41
C LEU A 119 -9.75 16.07 10.35
N ASP A 120 -9.47 14.79 10.59
CA ASP A 120 -8.76 13.93 9.66
C ASP A 120 -9.76 13.07 8.86
N TYR A 121 -9.83 13.28 7.57
CA TYR A 121 -10.62 12.44 6.67
C TYR A 121 -9.93 11.10 6.45
N PHE A 122 -8.61 11.14 6.13
CA PHE A 122 -7.74 9.97 6.18
C PHE A 122 -7.20 9.83 7.59
N VAL A 123 -7.61 8.81 8.27
CA VAL A 123 -7.33 8.58 9.70
C VAL A 123 -6.15 7.65 9.94
N ASN A 124 -5.58 7.10 8.87
CA ASN A 124 -4.38 6.26 8.89
C ASN A 124 -3.53 6.60 7.65
N ASN A 125 -2.61 7.52 7.78
CA ASN A 125 -1.70 7.96 6.73
C ASN A 125 -0.22 7.85 7.12
N ARG A 126 0.09 7.46 8.36
CA ARG A 126 1.45 7.17 8.86
C ARG A 126 1.64 5.66 8.91
N ILE A 127 2.30 5.11 7.89
CA ILE A 127 2.36 3.67 7.67
C ILE A 127 3.76 3.18 7.29
N LYS A 128 3.98 1.89 7.53
CA LYS A 128 5.09 1.10 6.96
C LYS A 128 4.48 -0.14 6.32
N VAL A 129 4.74 -0.37 5.05
CA VAL A 129 4.18 -1.50 4.30
C VAL A 129 5.27 -2.27 3.59
N TYR A 130 5.23 -3.57 3.72
CA TYR A 130 5.97 -4.53 2.91
C TYR A 130 4.97 -5.23 2.01
N HIS A 131 5.17 -5.11 0.71
CA HIS A 131 4.32 -5.69 -0.32
C HIS A 131 5.12 -6.63 -1.20
N PHE A 132 4.58 -7.82 -1.43
CA PHE A 132 5.21 -8.85 -2.23
C PHE A 132 4.19 -9.39 -3.24
N GLY A 133 4.64 -9.56 -4.48
CA GLY A 133 3.85 -10.18 -5.53
C GLY A 133 4.68 -11.17 -6.32
N VAL A 134 4.07 -12.26 -6.72
CA VAL A 134 4.64 -13.22 -7.66
C VAL A 134 3.57 -13.72 -8.61
N GLU A 135 3.90 -13.81 -9.87
CA GLU A 135 3.07 -14.42 -10.90
C GLU A 135 3.86 -15.44 -11.71
N GLY A 136 3.14 -16.41 -12.24
CA GLY A 136 3.77 -17.46 -13.05
C GLY A 136 2.78 -18.50 -13.53
N THR A 137 3.33 -19.64 -13.98
CA THR A 137 2.53 -20.75 -14.49
C THR A 137 3.08 -22.09 -13.98
N ILE A 138 2.20 -22.88 -13.35
CA ILE A 138 2.49 -24.22 -12.88
C ILE A 138 1.49 -25.19 -13.51
N ALA A 139 1.95 -26.21 -14.21
CA ALA A 139 1.11 -27.26 -14.80
C ALA A 139 -0.10 -26.69 -15.60
N GLN A 140 0.13 -25.71 -16.46
CA GLN A 140 -0.87 -25.02 -17.29
C GLN A 140 -1.85 -24.10 -16.49
N THR A 141 -1.65 -23.95 -15.20
CA THR A 141 -2.42 -23.04 -14.36
C THR A 141 -1.60 -21.78 -14.13
N LYS A 142 -2.10 -20.63 -14.58
CA LYS A 142 -1.53 -19.33 -14.22
C LYS A 142 -1.88 -19.03 -12.77
N TYR A 143 -0.95 -18.43 -12.06
CA TYR A 143 -1.19 -17.97 -10.69
C TYR A 143 -0.67 -16.55 -10.50
N VAL A 144 -1.35 -15.81 -9.64
CA VAL A 144 -0.91 -14.55 -9.07
C VAL A 144 -1.06 -14.66 -7.55
N LEU A 145 0.03 -14.50 -6.84
CA LEU A 145 0.05 -14.47 -5.38
C LEU A 145 0.53 -13.09 -4.94
N VAL A 146 -0.23 -12.43 -4.07
CA VAL A 146 0.11 -11.13 -3.51
C VAL A 146 -0.05 -11.19 -2.00
N GLY A 147 0.89 -10.60 -1.27
CA GLY A 147 0.85 -10.48 0.17
C GLY A 147 1.34 -9.12 0.62
N SER A 148 0.71 -8.56 1.63
CA SER A 148 1.08 -7.28 2.22
C SER A 148 1.07 -7.38 3.74
N TYR A 149 2.12 -6.88 4.36
CA TYR A 149 2.19 -6.68 5.80
C TYR A 149 2.37 -5.20 6.09
N SER A 150 1.46 -4.62 6.86
CA SER A 150 1.53 -3.22 7.24
C SER A 150 1.57 -3.00 8.74
N LYS A 151 2.28 -1.95 9.14
CA LYS A 151 2.24 -1.32 10.45
C LYS A 151 1.65 0.06 10.29
N ASN A 152 0.61 0.35 11.03
CA ASN A 152 -0.27 1.50 10.91
C ASN A 152 -0.24 2.28 12.20
N TYR A 153 -0.05 3.60 12.13
CA TYR A 153 0.20 4.48 13.29
C TYR A 153 -0.82 5.62 13.40
N GLY A 154 -1.89 5.58 12.58
CA GLY A 154 -2.89 6.65 12.56
C GLY A 154 -2.40 7.90 11.83
N THR A 155 -2.67 9.05 12.42
CA THR A 155 -2.23 10.38 11.99
C THR A 155 -1.37 11.03 13.06
N TYR A 156 -0.80 12.20 12.79
CA TYR A 156 -0.12 13.00 13.83
C TYR A 156 -1.03 13.29 15.02
N ARG A 157 -2.33 13.57 14.79
CA ARG A 157 -3.29 13.91 15.83
C ARG A 157 -3.68 12.76 16.75
N THR A 158 -3.33 11.53 16.40
CA THR A 158 -3.64 10.31 17.17
C THR A 158 -2.40 9.54 17.62
N THR A 159 -1.20 10.15 17.53
CA THR A 159 0.08 9.55 17.95
C THR A 159 0.60 10.23 19.20
N ASP A 160 1.14 9.47 20.17
CA ASP A 160 1.60 9.93 21.48
C ASP A 160 2.58 11.11 21.45
N GLU A 161 3.59 11.00 20.59
CA GLU A 161 4.74 11.92 20.60
C GLU A 161 4.41 13.29 20.01
N GLU A 162 3.36 13.38 19.21
CA GLU A 162 3.07 14.56 18.38
C GLU A 162 1.75 15.23 18.70
N GLN A 163 0.86 14.57 19.46
CA GLN A 163 -0.42 15.16 19.88
C GLN A 163 -0.25 16.43 20.70
N SER A 164 0.74 16.46 21.57
CA SER A 164 1.01 17.63 22.41
C SER A 164 1.44 18.87 21.64
N ALA A 165 1.98 18.68 20.43
CA ALA A 165 2.51 19.78 19.61
C ALA A 165 1.46 20.40 18.65
N ILE A 166 0.42 19.65 18.28
CA ILE A 166 -0.61 20.09 17.30
C ILE A 166 -2.04 20.10 17.84
N SER A 167 -2.27 19.63 19.05
CA SER A 167 -3.59 19.62 19.67
C SER A 167 -3.60 20.46 20.95
N SER A 168 -4.62 21.30 21.12
CA SER A 168 -4.87 22.01 22.37
C SER A 168 -5.31 21.06 23.51
N ASP A 169 -5.70 19.83 23.16
CA ASP A 169 -6.14 18.80 24.09
C ASP A 169 -5.58 17.43 23.66
N PRO A 170 -4.30 17.17 24.00
CA PRO A 170 -3.65 15.90 23.69
C PRO A 170 -4.39 14.72 24.31
N GLY A 171 -4.70 13.71 23.50
CA GLY A 171 -5.38 12.51 23.97
C GLY A 171 -6.91 12.59 24.02
N ALA A 172 -7.54 13.74 23.77
CA ALA A 172 -9.01 13.88 23.77
C ALA A 172 -9.74 12.90 22.85
N PHE A 173 -9.08 12.50 21.74
CA PHE A 173 -9.63 11.57 20.77
C PHE A 173 -8.98 10.19 20.82
N GLY A 174 -8.21 9.92 21.89
CA GLY A 174 -7.52 8.66 22.12
C GLY A 174 -6.26 8.49 21.26
N LEU A 175 -5.57 7.38 21.49
CA LEU A 175 -4.33 7.02 20.83
C LEU A 175 -4.55 5.86 19.86
N PHE A 176 -4.08 6.00 18.62
CA PHE A 176 -4.19 4.95 17.61
C PHE A 176 -3.31 3.74 17.97
N GLY A 177 -2.10 4.01 18.41
CA GLY A 177 -1.09 3.00 18.67
C GLY A 177 -0.63 2.28 17.39
N GLU A 178 0.37 1.39 17.50
CA GLU A 178 0.78 0.55 16.35
C GLU A 178 -0.26 -0.55 16.11
N LYS A 179 -0.82 -0.60 14.89
CA LYS A 179 -1.75 -1.65 14.44
C LYS A 179 -1.12 -2.44 13.30
N LYS A 180 -1.08 -3.75 13.45
CA LYS A 180 -0.52 -4.67 12.44
C LYS A 180 -1.63 -5.24 11.60
N GLN A 181 -1.39 -5.34 10.28
CA GLN A 181 -2.34 -5.90 9.34
C GLN A 181 -1.62 -6.76 8.31
N PHE A 182 -2.17 -7.93 8.03
CA PHE A 182 -1.74 -8.80 6.96
C PHE A 182 -2.90 -9.02 5.98
N SER A 183 -2.63 -8.80 4.69
CA SER A 183 -3.59 -8.99 3.60
C SER A 183 -2.98 -9.89 2.55
N GLY A 184 -3.76 -10.82 2.05
CA GLY A 184 -3.32 -11.79 1.05
C GLY A 184 -4.33 -12.00 -0.06
N TYR A 185 -3.82 -12.28 -1.26
CA TYR A 185 -4.60 -12.52 -2.47
C TYR A 185 -3.94 -13.63 -3.29
N LEU A 186 -4.74 -14.58 -3.73
CA LEU A 186 -4.34 -15.65 -4.64
C LEU A 186 -5.35 -15.74 -5.77
N GLU A 187 -4.87 -15.70 -7.00
CA GLU A 187 -5.65 -15.95 -8.20
C GLU A 187 -5.04 -17.14 -8.96
N LEU A 188 -5.89 -18.05 -9.37
CA LEU A 188 -5.55 -19.23 -10.17
C LEU A 188 -6.45 -19.26 -11.40
N ASP A 189 -5.84 -19.30 -12.58
CA ASP A 189 -6.55 -19.40 -13.85
C ASP A 189 -6.05 -20.60 -14.66
N ARG A 190 -6.96 -21.45 -15.08
CA ARG A 190 -6.67 -22.61 -15.93
C ARG A 190 -7.56 -22.66 -17.16
N ARG A 191 -6.93 -22.82 -18.33
CA ARG A 191 -7.65 -23.16 -19.54
C ARG A 191 -7.98 -24.66 -19.53
N ILE A 192 -9.26 -25.00 -19.56
CA ILE A 192 -9.75 -26.39 -19.58
C ILE A 192 -9.94 -26.87 -21.01
N LYS A 193 -10.44 -25.97 -21.89
CA LYS A 193 -10.61 -26.16 -23.34
C LYS A 193 -10.27 -24.87 -24.05
N ASP A 194 -10.12 -24.88 -25.35
CA ASP A 194 -9.76 -23.68 -26.14
C ASP A 194 -10.71 -22.51 -25.92
N ASN A 195 -11.98 -22.81 -25.71
CA ASN A 195 -13.03 -21.83 -25.49
C ASN A 195 -13.51 -21.74 -24.03
N PHE A 196 -12.89 -22.47 -23.08
CA PHE A 196 -13.35 -22.50 -21.69
C PHE A 196 -12.22 -22.37 -20.68
N LYS A 197 -12.33 -21.37 -19.80
CA LYS A 197 -11.41 -21.11 -18.70
C LYS A 197 -12.13 -21.15 -17.36
N LEU A 198 -11.47 -21.70 -16.34
CA LEU A 198 -11.88 -21.63 -14.94
C LEU A 198 -10.86 -20.81 -14.15
N GLY A 199 -11.36 -19.95 -13.27
CA GLY A 199 -10.57 -19.17 -12.34
C GLY A 199 -11.08 -19.33 -10.91
N LEU A 200 -10.14 -19.32 -9.97
CA LEU A 200 -10.38 -19.27 -8.53
C LEU A 200 -9.64 -18.08 -7.97
N VAL A 201 -10.32 -17.26 -7.20
CA VAL A 201 -9.74 -16.15 -6.46
C VAL A 201 -10.01 -16.32 -4.99
N GLY A 202 -8.97 -16.22 -4.15
CA GLY A 202 -9.06 -16.17 -2.71
C GLY A 202 -8.41 -14.92 -2.18
N ALA A 203 -9.02 -14.25 -1.22
CA ALA A 203 -8.46 -13.09 -0.54
C ALA A 203 -8.77 -13.15 0.95
N PHE A 204 -7.88 -12.55 1.75
CA PHE A 204 -8.11 -12.43 3.19
C PHE A 204 -7.41 -11.21 3.78
N ASP A 205 -8.00 -10.71 4.85
CA ASP A 205 -7.48 -9.68 5.73
C ASP A 205 -7.48 -10.20 7.16
N VAL A 206 -6.33 -10.14 7.84
CA VAL A 206 -6.18 -10.57 9.24
C VAL A 206 -5.30 -9.58 9.97
N GLY A 207 -5.77 -9.05 11.09
CA GLY A 207 -4.98 -8.12 11.88
C GLY A 207 -5.82 -7.19 12.75
N GLU A 208 -5.26 -6.01 13.02
CA GLU A 208 -5.79 -5.05 13.99
C GLU A 208 -6.39 -3.80 13.34
N LEU A 209 -6.11 -3.57 12.02
CA LEU A 209 -6.60 -2.39 11.30
C LEU A 209 -8.00 -2.61 10.73
N TYR A 210 -8.19 -3.72 10.04
CA TYR A 210 -9.46 -4.12 9.43
C TYR A 210 -10.12 -5.24 10.24
N TYR A 211 -11.43 -5.38 10.12
CA TYR A 211 -12.10 -6.60 10.57
C TYR A 211 -11.59 -7.80 9.75
N ASN A 212 -11.31 -8.90 10.44
CA ASN A 212 -10.85 -10.10 9.74
C ASN A 212 -11.89 -10.52 8.71
N SER A 213 -11.46 -10.72 7.49
CA SER A 213 -12.32 -11.05 6.36
C SER A 213 -11.69 -12.09 5.46
N TYR A 214 -12.51 -12.90 4.84
CA TYR A 214 -12.11 -13.93 3.89
C TYR A 214 -13.09 -13.93 2.73
N GLY A 215 -12.57 -14.00 1.53
CA GLY A 215 -13.38 -14.05 0.32
C GLY A 215 -12.88 -15.12 -0.63
N VAL A 216 -13.82 -15.84 -1.26
CA VAL A 216 -13.55 -16.79 -2.34
C VAL A 216 -14.48 -16.47 -3.50
N PHE A 217 -13.93 -16.42 -4.69
CA PHE A 217 -14.66 -16.14 -5.92
C PHE A 217 -14.30 -17.16 -6.99
N LEU A 218 -15.31 -17.74 -7.65
CA LEU A 218 -15.16 -18.64 -8.78
C LEU A 218 -15.54 -17.90 -10.07
N ARG A 219 -14.71 -18.04 -11.10
CA ARG A 219 -14.91 -17.43 -12.41
C ARG A 219 -14.91 -18.50 -13.49
N ALA A 220 -15.94 -18.52 -14.32
CA ALA A 220 -16.00 -19.32 -15.52
C ALA A 220 -16.14 -18.40 -16.74
N VAL A 221 -15.27 -18.56 -17.71
CA VAL A 221 -15.27 -17.77 -18.96
C VAL A 221 -15.40 -18.71 -20.14
N TYR A 222 -16.47 -18.52 -20.92
CA TYR A 222 -16.71 -19.24 -22.15
C TYR A 222 -16.67 -18.23 -23.32
N SER A 223 -15.83 -18.49 -24.33
CA SER A 223 -15.74 -17.68 -25.54
C SER A 223 -16.57 -18.32 -26.65
N LEU A 224 -17.55 -17.60 -27.18
CA LEU A 224 -18.29 -17.99 -28.37
C LEU A 224 -17.42 -17.62 -29.57
N ASN A 225 -17.12 -18.60 -30.43
CA ASN A 225 -16.45 -18.39 -31.72
C ASN A 225 -17.50 -18.05 -32.78
#